data_2d565f828ea972d807b4ac370a4c3df6
#
_entry.id   2d565f828ea972d807b4ac370a4c3df6
#
_cell.length_a   1.000
_cell.length_b   1.000
_cell.length_c   1.000
_cell.angle_alpha   90.00
_cell.angle_beta   90.00
_cell.angle_gamma   90.00
#
_symmetry.space_group_name_H-M   'P 1'
#
loop_
_entity.id
_entity.type
_entity.pdbx_description
1 polymer ?
#
loop_
_entity_poly.entity_id
_entity_poly.type
_entity_poly.pdbx_seq_one_letter_code
_entity_poly.pdbx_strand_id
1 'polypeptide(L)'
;MKNPALTSFLAGKSERSVLLFHHFLEEFKSIGGIFIHPAKTMIGIATPRKRIVYVTHFGKGFLHVVFPFKRPYPHNLCFQKIAQVPDDNFQFNHHFRMIELWDVNDEVRSFMKLAYELGK
;
A
#
# COMPACT_ATOMS: atom_id res chain seq x y z
N MET A 1 -8.28 -10.21 16.38
CA MET A 1 -8.73 -11.38 15.59
C MET A 1 -7.69 -11.71 14.52
N LYS A 2 -7.35 -12.98 14.41
CA LYS A 2 -6.36 -13.42 13.42
C LYS A 2 -7.00 -13.61 12.06
N ASN A 3 -6.24 -13.28 11.02
CA ASN A 3 -6.63 -13.51 9.63
C ASN A 3 -5.79 -14.67 9.09
N PRO A 4 -6.36 -15.89 8.95
CA PRO A 4 -5.58 -17.05 8.50
C PRO A 4 -4.98 -16.87 7.10
N ALA A 5 -5.69 -16.22 6.18
CA ALA A 5 -5.19 -15.97 4.85
C ALA A 5 -3.98 -15.04 4.88
N LEU A 6 -4.00 -14.03 5.75
CA LEU A 6 -2.88 -13.11 5.92
C LEU A 6 -1.68 -13.84 6.55
N THR A 7 -1.93 -14.65 7.58
CA THR A 7 -0.87 -15.43 8.22
C THR A 7 -0.18 -16.33 7.19
N SER A 8 -0.96 -17.03 6.36
CA SER A 8 -0.42 -17.88 5.30
C SER A 8 0.36 -17.09 4.26
N PHE A 9 -0.15 -15.91 3.89
CA PHE A 9 0.54 -15.06 2.93
C PHE A 9 1.91 -14.60 3.44
N LEU A 10 1.98 -14.24 4.72
CA LEU A 10 3.22 -13.72 5.33
C LEU A 10 4.23 -14.82 5.66
N ALA A 11 3.80 -16.08 5.68
CA ALA A 11 4.71 -17.20 5.95
C ALA A 11 5.83 -17.23 4.90
N GLY A 12 7.07 -17.32 5.36
CA GLY A 12 8.23 -17.33 4.46
C GLY A 12 8.71 -15.98 3.97
N LYS A 13 7.99 -14.90 4.27
CA LYS A 13 8.46 -13.54 3.96
C LYS A 13 9.55 -13.13 4.94
N SER A 14 10.42 -12.20 4.53
CA SER A 14 11.49 -11.74 5.42
C SER A 14 10.91 -11.03 6.65
N GLU A 15 11.58 -11.20 7.79
CA GLU A 15 11.16 -10.52 9.02
C GLU A 15 11.09 -9.00 8.83
N ARG A 16 12.06 -8.45 8.09
CA ARG A 16 12.12 -7.01 7.84
C ARG A 16 10.91 -6.54 7.05
N SER A 17 10.55 -7.22 5.98
CA SER A 17 9.40 -6.81 5.17
C SER A 17 8.08 -6.95 5.93
N VAL A 18 7.95 -7.97 6.77
CA VAL A 18 6.77 -8.17 7.61
C VAL A 18 6.66 -7.04 8.64
N LEU A 19 7.78 -6.66 9.25
CA LEU A 19 7.81 -5.52 10.18
C LEU A 19 7.36 -4.23 9.50
N LEU A 20 7.89 -3.96 8.30
CA LEU A 20 7.50 -2.79 7.52
C LEU A 20 6.01 -2.82 7.19
N PHE A 21 5.49 -3.98 6.81
CA PHE A 21 4.09 -4.16 6.48
C PHE A 21 3.19 -3.85 7.67
N HIS A 22 3.51 -4.38 8.85
CA HIS A 22 2.71 -4.12 10.04
C HIS A 22 2.72 -2.63 10.42
N HIS A 23 3.87 -1.98 10.29
CA HIS A 23 3.96 -0.54 10.53
C HIS A 23 3.09 0.25 9.56
N PHE A 24 3.14 -0.12 8.26
CA PHE A 24 2.33 0.52 7.24
C PHE A 24 0.83 0.38 7.56
N LEU A 25 0.42 -0.83 7.97
CA LEU A 25 -0.98 -1.07 8.36
C LEU A 25 -1.39 -0.24 9.57
N GLU A 26 -0.55 -0.15 10.59
CA GLU A 26 -0.87 0.63 11.79
C GLU A 26 -1.03 2.11 11.45
N GLU A 27 -0.19 2.64 10.57
CA GLU A 27 -0.32 4.01 10.09
C GLU A 27 -1.64 4.20 9.34
N PHE A 28 -2.03 3.23 8.51
CA PHE A 28 -3.30 3.29 7.78
C PHE A 28 -4.50 3.21 8.74
N LYS A 29 -4.43 2.33 9.74
CA LYS A 29 -5.51 2.20 10.72
C LYS A 29 -5.75 3.48 11.50
N SER A 30 -4.72 4.29 11.69
CA SER A 30 -4.88 5.59 12.36
C SER A 30 -5.65 6.61 11.51
N ILE A 31 -5.76 6.37 10.21
CA ILE A 31 -6.50 7.23 9.29
C ILE A 31 -7.98 6.84 9.28
N GLY A 32 -8.28 5.56 9.27
CA GLY A 32 -9.64 5.07 9.26
C GLY A 32 -9.72 3.55 9.20
N GLY A 33 -10.94 3.02 9.24
CA GLY A 33 -11.15 1.57 9.20
C GLY A 33 -10.78 1.00 7.85
N ILE A 34 -9.91 0.00 7.87
CA ILE A 34 -9.48 -0.67 6.64
C ILE A 34 -9.68 -2.18 6.76
N PHE A 35 -9.76 -2.83 5.60
CA PHE A 35 -9.88 -4.29 5.47
C PHE A 35 -8.71 -4.80 4.64
N ILE A 36 -8.21 -5.98 5.00
CA ILE A 36 -7.05 -6.59 4.36
C ILE A 36 -7.52 -7.76 3.51
N HIS A 37 -7.17 -7.75 2.23
CA HIS A 37 -7.55 -8.79 1.26
C HIS A 37 -6.31 -9.47 0.68
N PRO A 38 -5.78 -10.51 1.33
CA PRO A 38 -4.68 -11.26 0.75
C PRO A 38 -5.13 -11.98 -0.52
N ALA A 39 -4.34 -11.84 -1.58
CA ALA A 39 -4.53 -12.57 -2.81
C ALA A 39 -3.34 -13.50 -3.02
N LYS A 40 -3.20 -14.09 -4.20
CA LYS A 40 -2.13 -15.06 -4.44
C LYS A 40 -0.73 -14.42 -4.35
N THR A 41 -0.57 -13.22 -4.91
CA THR A 41 0.74 -12.58 -5.03
C THR A 41 0.83 -11.19 -4.39
N MET A 42 -0.28 -10.67 -3.88
CA MET A 42 -0.30 -9.33 -3.30
C MET A 42 -1.38 -9.21 -2.24
N ILE A 43 -1.29 -8.14 -1.45
CA ILE A 43 -2.30 -7.83 -0.44
C ILE A 43 -3.00 -6.53 -0.84
N GLY A 44 -4.33 -6.58 -0.95
CA GLY A 44 -5.15 -5.39 -1.13
C GLY A 44 -5.53 -4.79 0.22
N ILE A 45 -5.45 -3.48 0.32
CA ILE A 45 -5.94 -2.72 1.46
C ILE A 45 -7.17 -1.96 0.98
N ALA A 46 -8.28 -2.08 1.70
CA ALA A 46 -9.57 -1.59 1.25
C ALA A 46 -10.31 -0.79 2.31
N THR A 47 -11.14 0.13 1.83
CA THR A 47 -12.25 0.69 2.62
C THR A 47 -13.43 -0.29 2.52
N PRO A 48 -14.55 -0.05 3.23
CA PRO A 48 -15.74 -0.89 3.02
C PRO A 48 -16.24 -0.93 1.58
N ARG A 49 -15.87 0.05 0.76
CA ARG A 49 -16.41 0.18 -0.60
C ARG A 49 -15.49 -0.35 -1.68
N LYS A 50 -14.16 -0.24 -1.51
CA LYS A 50 -13.25 -0.68 -2.57
C LYS A 50 -11.82 -0.84 -2.06
N ARG A 51 -11.03 -1.57 -2.83
CA ARG A 51 -9.59 -1.63 -2.61
C ARG A 51 -8.94 -0.32 -3.02
N ILE A 52 -8.04 0.20 -2.20
CA ILE A 52 -7.45 1.53 -2.41
C ILE A 52 -5.93 1.51 -2.55
N VAL A 53 -5.26 0.50 -2.01
CA VAL A 53 -3.80 0.40 -2.05
C VAL A 53 -3.44 -1.08 -2.14
N TYR A 54 -2.32 -1.39 -2.80
CA TYR A 54 -1.85 -2.76 -2.95
C TYR A 54 -0.42 -2.88 -2.47
N VAL A 55 -0.16 -3.87 -1.61
CA VAL A 55 1.20 -4.28 -1.25
C VAL A 55 1.59 -5.38 -2.21
N THR A 56 2.50 -5.07 -3.14
CA THR A 56 2.77 -5.93 -4.28
C THR A 56 4.03 -6.77 -4.14
N HIS A 57 4.95 -6.39 -3.26
CA HIS A 57 6.19 -7.15 -3.10
C HIS A 57 6.75 -7.01 -1.70
N PHE A 58 7.12 -8.16 -1.11
CA PHE A 58 7.82 -8.25 0.17
C PHE A 58 9.26 -8.66 -0.14
N GLY A 59 10.15 -7.67 -0.23
CA GLY A 59 11.56 -7.92 -0.50
C GLY A 59 12.31 -8.32 0.77
N LYS A 60 13.60 -8.59 0.64
CA LYS A 60 14.41 -8.93 1.81
C LYS A 60 14.49 -7.77 2.81
N GLY A 61 14.66 -6.55 2.32
CA GLY A 61 14.80 -5.37 3.17
C GLY A 61 13.84 -4.25 2.84
N PHE A 62 12.78 -4.55 2.09
CA PHE A 62 11.86 -3.49 1.67
C PHE A 62 10.45 -4.02 1.46
N LEU A 63 9.51 -3.09 1.40
CA LEU A 63 8.12 -3.34 1.05
C LEU A 63 7.75 -2.46 -0.15
N HIS A 64 7.16 -3.05 -1.17
CA HIS A 64 6.71 -2.28 -2.33
C HIS A 64 5.20 -2.12 -2.30
N VAL A 65 4.75 -0.87 -2.40
CA VAL A 65 3.34 -0.51 -2.28
C VAL A 65 2.92 0.31 -3.49
N VAL A 66 1.71 0.06 -3.99
CA VAL A 66 1.17 0.77 -5.14
C VAL A 66 -0.10 1.50 -4.75
N PHE A 67 -0.15 2.79 -5.08
CA PHE A 67 -1.34 3.65 -4.91
C PHE A 67 -1.94 3.88 -6.30
N PRO A 68 -3.06 3.25 -6.64
CA PRO A 68 -3.67 3.40 -7.96
C PRO A 68 -4.62 4.58 -7.99
N PHE A 69 -4.10 5.76 -8.28
CA PHE A 69 -4.91 6.96 -8.39
C PHE A 69 -5.45 7.15 -9.81
N LYS A 70 -6.52 7.93 -9.96
CA LYS A 70 -7.15 8.20 -11.25
C LYS A 70 -6.45 9.31 -12.05
N ARG A 71 -5.46 9.96 -11.45
CA ARG A 71 -4.64 10.98 -12.09
C ARG A 71 -3.23 10.90 -11.55
N PRO A 72 -2.23 11.41 -12.28
CA PRO A 72 -0.87 11.45 -11.76
C PRO A 72 -0.72 12.58 -10.75
N TYR A 73 0.12 12.35 -9.74
CA TYR A 73 0.53 13.35 -8.77
C TYR A 73 2.04 13.53 -8.85
N PRO A 74 2.54 14.28 -9.87
CA PRO A 74 3.97 14.32 -10.16
C PRO A 74 4.81 15.11 -9.14
N HIS A 75 4.17 16.01 -8.40
CA HIS A 75 4.88 16.86 -7.44
C HIS A 75 5.00 16.15 -6.10
N ASN A 76 5.95 15.22 -6.01
CA ASN A 76 6.18 14.46 -4.80
C ASN A 76 7.63 13.98 -4.74
N LEU A 77 8.07 13.60 -3.54
CA LEU A 77 9.38 13.01 -3.31
C LEU A 77 9.31 11.53 -2.91
N CYS A 78 8.11 11.03 -2.57
CA CYS A 78 7.96 9.70 -1.99
C CYS A 78 7.78 8.58 -3.01
N PHE A 79 7.29 8.86 -4.21
CA PHE A 79 7.07 7.83 -5.22
C PHE A 79 8.26 7.66 -6.14
N GLN A 80 8.70 6.40 -6.33
CA GLN A 80 9.80 6.10 -7.24
C GLN A 80 9.43 6.33 -8.69
N LYS A 81 8.18 6.03 -9.03
CA LYS A 81 7.66 6.25 -10.37
C LYS A 81 6.15 6.31 -10.35
N ILE A 82 5.59 6.93 -11.38
CA ILE A 82 4.16 6.96 -11.65
C ILE A 82 3.99 6.38 -13.04
N ALA A 83 3.22 5.29 -13.17
CA ALA A 83 3.03 4.59 -14.43
C ALA A 83 1.55 4.48 -14.77
N GLN A 84 1.18 4.96 -15.96
CA GLN A 84 -0.18 4.77 -16.46
C GLN A 84 -0.38 3.29 -16.79
N VAL A 85 -1.53 2.74 -16.38
CA VAL A 85 -1.88 1.36 -16.69
C VAL A 85 -2.20 1.27 -18.19
N PRO A 86 -1.63 0.30 -18.92
CA PRO A 86 -1.94 0.14 -20.35
C PRO A 86 -3.44 0.00 -20.58
N ASP A 87 -3.94 0.68 -21.61
CA ASP A 87 -5.35 0.67 -22.03
C ASP A 87 -6.32 1.27 -21.00
N ASP A 88 -5.79 1.99 -19.99
CA ASP A 88 -6.64 2.68 -19.01
C ASP A 88 -6.14 4.12 -18.84
N ASN A 89 -6.91 5.08 -19.37
CA ASN A 89 -6.54 6.49 -19.31
C ASN A 89 -6.74 7.11 -17.93
N PHE A 90 -7.35 6.38 -17.00
CA PHE A 90 -7.73 6.91 -15.70
C PHE A 90 -7.13 6.13 -14.54
N GLN A 91 -6.08 5.33 -14.78
CA GLN A 91 -5.38 4.66 -13.68
C GLN A 91 -3.88 4.88 -13.79
N PHE A 92 -3.32 5.46 -12.74
CA PHE A 92 -1.90 5.76 -12.63
C PHE A 92 -1.38 5.14 -11.35
N ASN A 93 -0.51 4.13 -11.49
CA ASN A 93 0.06 3.43 -10.35
C ASN A 93 1.25 4.22 -9.81
N HIS A 94 1.13 4.66 -8.56
CA HIS A 94 2.16 5.41 -7.85
C HIS A 94 2.94 4.41 -6.99
N HIS A 95 4.21 4.20 -7.32
CA HIS A 95 5.04 3.17 -6.69
C HIS A 95 5.82 3.74 -5.52
N PHE A 96 5.53 3.23 -4.32
CA PHE A 96 6.20 3.61 -3.08
C PHE A 96 7.02 2.44 -2.59
N ARG A 97 8.33 2.67 -2.35
CA ARG A 97 9.22 1.68 -1.77
C ARG A 97 9.54 2.06 -0.34
N MET A 98 9.13 1.22 0.61
CA MET A 98 9.38 1.42 2.02
C MET A 98 10.58 0.58 2.45
N ILE A 99 11.63 1.22 2.94
CA ILE A 99 12.86 0.57 3.39
C ILE A 99 12.99 0.72 4.90
N GLU A 100 12.59 1.88 5.43
CA GLU A 100 12.65 2.20 6.84
C GLU A 100 11.27 2.57 7.35
N LEU A 101 11.05 2.42 8.67
CA LEU A 101 9.76 2.76 9.26
C LEU A 101 9.42 4.24 9.02
N TRP A 102 10.42 5.13 9.08
CA TRP A 102 10.22 6.56 8.90
C TRP A 102 9.99 6.97 7.43
N ASP A 103 10.06 6.02 6.49
CA ASP A 103 9.66 6.31 5.10
C ASP A 103 8.17 6.63 5.01
N VAL A 104 7.37 6.15 5.98
CA VAL A 104 5.99 6.61 6.12
C VAL A 104 6.03 7.95 6.85
N ASN A 105 6.27 8.99 6.09
CA ASN A 105 6.38 10.37 6.57
C ASN A 105 5.08 11.15 6.31
N ASP A 106 5.08 12.44 6.58
CA ASP A 106 3.89 13.26 6.40
C ASP A 106 3.39 13.29 4.95
N GLU A 107 4.31 13.27 3.98
CA GLU A 107 3.94 13.22 2.58
C GLU A 107 3.23 11.91 2.24
N VAL A 108 3.80 10.79 2.65
CA VAL A 108 3.18 9.48 2.42
C VAL A 108 1.83 9.41 3.12
N ARG A 109 1.74 9.89 4.36
CA ARG A 109 0.47 9.93 5.09
C ARG A 109 -0.60 10.75 4.36
N SER A 110 -0.19 11.84 3.72
CA SER A 110 -1.14 12.65 2.95
C SER A 110 -1.72 11.86 1.77
N PHE A 111 -0.91 11.05 1.10
CA PHE A 111 -1.39 10.18 0.02
C PHE A 111 -2.22 9.01 0.56
N MET A 112 -1.88 8.49 1.73
CA MET A 112 -2.71 7.46 2.39
C MET A 112 -4.10 8.03 2.71
N LYS A 113 -4.17 9.25 3.24
CA LYS A 113 -5.45 9.93 3.50
C LYS A 113 -6.23 10.16 2.21
N LEU A 114 -5.54 10.60 1.16
CA LEU A 114 -6.18 10.81 -0.15
C LEU A 114 -6.77 9.51 -0.67
N ALA A 115 -6.01 8.41 -0.63
CA ALA A 115 -6.50 7.11 -1.06
C ALA A 115 -7.74 6.70 -0.25
N TYR A 116 -7.71 6.90 1.05
CA TYR A 116 -8.83 6.57 1.92
C TYR A 116 -10.08 7.39 1.55
N GLU A 117 -9.93 8.70 1.38
CA GLU A 117 -11.03 9.60 1.04
C GLU A 117 -11.65 9.24 -0.33
N LEU A 118 -10.80 8.92 -1.31
CA LEU A 118 -11.29 8.55 -2.63
C LEU A 118 -11.97 7.17 -2.63
N GLY A 119 -11.71 6.34 -1.62
CA GLY A 119 -12.29 5.02 -1.46
C GLY A 119 -13.60 4.98 -0.68
N LYS A 120 -13.99 6.06 -0.10
CA LYS A 120 -15.24 6.12 0.68
C LYS A 120 -16.48 5.89 -0.14
#